data_7ec2e000f697dd7a30671c0d8c98efa4
#
_entry.id   7ec2e000f697dd7a30671c0d8c98efa4
#
_cell.length_a   1.000
_cell.length_b   1.000
_cell.length_c   1.000
_cell.angle_alpha   90.00
_cell.angle_beta   90.00
_cell.angle_gamma   90.00
#
_symmetry.space_group_name_H-M   'P 1'
#
loop_
_entity.id
_entity.type
_entity.pdbx_description
1 polymer ?
#
loop_
_entity_poly.entity_id
_entity_poly.type
_entity_poly.pdbx_seq_one_letter_code
_entity_poly.pdbx_strand_id
1 'polypeptide(L)'
;MNTNVNKLNEVTSISNRAMKFRLSRGGTKRRVRDRDAEAVVKQQLGDEGQIVSRQLFKDKNNLVNQYQNKANEMYTYHVRSTLPFGDDASRVLPNTSYFTYTQKMQDFISELAIMRNRILTDWSKLVQDDINLRNADLAAQGKPQSAQTSDYPTLAQMENTLYVSWFPEPISTVNDFRFSLEPEMLEI
;
A
#
# COMPACT_ATOMS: atom_id res chain seq x y z
N MET A 1 46.31 3.49 11.77
CA MET A 1 45.43 4.68 11.89
C MET A 1 44.89 5.10 10.53
N ASN A 2 43.91 4.45 9.92
CA ASN A 2 43.25 5.00 8.71
C ASN A 2 41.94 4.34 8.31
N THR A 3 41.43 3.39 9.12
CA THR A 3 40.21 2.67 8.74
C THR A 3 38.91 3.47 8.99
N ASN A 4 38.90 4.39 9.95
CA ASN A 4 37.70 5.17 10.27
C ASN A 4 37.49 6.38 9.34
N VAL A 5 38.55 7.01 8.86
CA VAL A 5 38.47 8.12 7.91
C VAL A 5 37.93 7.65 6.54
N ASN A 6 38.30 6.45 6.11
CA ASN A 6 37.77 5.89 4.86
C ASN A 6 36.28 5.56 4.95
N LYS A 7 35.78 5.03 6.08
CA LYS A 7 34.35 4.78 6.28
C LYS A 7 33.53 6.07 6.31
N LEU A 8 34.04 7.12 6.94
CA LEU A 8 33.40 8.46 6.97
C LEU A 8 33.33 9.07 5.56
N ASN A 9 34.38 8.93 4.77
CA ASN A 9 34.41 9.39 3.38
C ASN A 9 33.45 8.57 2.49
N GLU A 10 33.30 7.27 2.74
CA GLU A 10 32.34 6.43 2.05
C GLU A 10 30.88 6.83 2.34
N VAL A 11 30.53 7.11 3.60
CA VAL A 11 29.19 7.58 3.98
C VAL A 11 28.88 8.93 3.34
N THR A 12 29.84 9.86 3.35
CA THR A 12 29.69 11.18 2.70
C THR A 12 29.54 11.03 1.19
N SER A 13 30.22 10.05 0.57
CA SER A 13 30.11 9.77 -0.86
C SER A 13 28.76 9.19 -1.25
N ILE A 14 28.13 8.37 -0.40
CA ILE A 14 26.80 7.79 -0.64
C ILE A 14 25.72 8.89 -0.57
N SER A 15 25.77 9.78 0.43
CA SER A 15 24.80 10.87 0.56
C SER A 15 24.77 11.83 -0.63
N ASN A 16 25.90 11.97 -1.33
CA ASN A 16 26.02 12.81 -2.53
C ASN A 16 25.62 12.08 -3.83
N ARG A 17 25.47 10.76 -3.79
CA ARG A 17 25.23 9.93 -4.99
C ARG A 17 23.89 9.20 -4.99
N ALA A 18 23.15 9.26 -3.91
CA ALA A 18 21.89 8.56 -3.76
C ALA A 18 20.90 9.38 -2.93
N MET A 19 19.62 9.11 -3.14
CA MET A 19 18.49 9.67 -2.38
C MET A 19 17.72 8.54 -1.72
N LYS A 20 17.31 8.74 -0.48
CA LYS A 20 16.45 7.82 0.25
C LYS A 20 14.98 8.17 0.00
N PHE A 21 14.14 7.17 -0.14
CA PHE A 21 12.70 7.34 -0.33
C PHE A 21 11.92 6.41 0.60
N ARG A 22 10.80 6.92 1.09
CA ARG A 22 9.80 6.14 1.79
C ARG A 22 8.48 6.16 1.04
N LEU A 23 7.91 4.97 0.84
CA LEU A 23 6.59 4.79 0.25
C LEU A 23 5.67 4.10 1.26
N SER A 24 4.55 4.75 1.58
CA SER A 24 3.46 4.18 2.35
C SER A 24 2.17 4.26 1.55
N ARG A 25 1.35 3.22 1.63
CA ARG A 25 0.06 3.17 0.95
C ARG A 25 -0.97 2.45 1.80
N GLY A 26 -2.16 2.94 1.76
CA GLY A 26 -3.32 2.25 2.30
C GLY A 26 -3.84 1.19 1.35
N GLY A 27 -4.74 0.38 1.85
CA GLY A 27 -5.41 -0.67 1.09
C GLY A 27 -6.90 -0.67 1.32
N THR A 28 -7.66 -1.08 0.33
CA THR A 28 -9.10 -1.24 0.46
C THR A 28 -9.44 -2.56 1.15
N LYS A 29 -10.40 -2.56 2.06
CA LYS A 29 -10.99 -3.79 2.58
C LYS A 29 -11.72 -4.49 1.43
N ARG A 30 -11.15 -5.59 0.95
CA ARG A 30 -11.71 -6.35 -0.17
C ARG A 30 -12.35 -7.67 0.23
N ARG A 31 -12.33 -8.00 1.51
CA ARG A 31 -12.94 -9.22 2.03
C ARG A 31 -13.79 -8.89 3.24
N VAL A 32 -14.93 -9.54 3.31
CA VAL A 32 -15.83 -9.52 4.45
C VAL A 32 -16.08 -10.96 4.90
N ARG A 33 -16.34 -11.13 6.18
CA ARG A 33 -16.71 -12.43 6.75
C ARG A 33 -18.02 -12.91 6.13
N ASP A 34 -18.04 -14.15 5.66
CA ASP A 34 -19.22 -14.79 5.06
C ASP A 34 -19.87 -15.72 6.08
N ARG A 35 -20.78 -15.17 6.87
CA ARG A 35 -21.44 -15.91 7.96
C ARG A 35 -22.30 -17.07 7.46
N ASP A 36 -22.91 -16.93 6.28
CA ASP A 36 -23.73 -17.98 5.70
C ASP A 36 -22.88 -19.17 5.27
N ALA A 37 -21.73 -18.89 4.63
CA ALA A 37 -20.76 -19.93 4.27
C ALA A 37 -20.13 -20.58 5.52
N GLU A 38 -19.86 -19.80 6.59
CA GLU A 38 -19.38 -20.35 7.87
C GLU A 38 -20.39 -21.29 8.51
N ALA A 39 -21.68 -20.94 8.49
CA ALA A 39 -22.73 -21.80 9.02
C ALA A 39 -22.81 -23.14 8.29
N VAL A 40 -22.68 -23.14 6.95
CA VAL A 40 -22.63 -24.35 6.14
C VAL A 40 -21.39 -25.21 6.45
N VAL A 41 -20.22 -24.59 6.57
CA VAL A 41 -18.98 -25.28 6.92
C VAL A 41 -19.09 -25.91 8.31
N LYS A 42 -19.60 -25.16 9.29
CA LYS A 42 -19.86 -25.67 10.64
C LYS A 42 -20.79 -26.87 10.64
N GLN A 43 -21.85 -26.80 9.86
CA GLN A 43 -22.83 -27.89 9.77
C GLN A 43 -22.24 -29.16 9.12
N GLN A 44 -21.37 -29.00 8.12
CA GLN A 44 -20.79 -30.14 7.37
C GLN A 44 -19.55 -30.73 8.02
N LEU A 45 -18.70 -29.93 8.63
CA LEU A 45 -17.39 -30.34 9.14
C LEU A 45 -17.30 -30.34 10.68
N GLY A 46 -18.31 -29.81 11.37
CA GLY A 46 -18.31 -29.74 12.84
C GLY A 46 -17.25 -28.78 13.41
N ASP A 47 -16.59 -28.00 12.59
CA ASP A 47 -15.48 -27.15 12.98
C ASP A 47 -15.98 -25.73 13.34
N GLU A 48 -15.77 -25.32 14.59
CA GLU A 48 -16.20 -24.02 15.11
C GLU A 48 -15.22 -22.88 14.80
N GLY A 49 -14.05 -23.15 14.22
CA GLY A 49 -12.95 -22.19 14.07
C GLY A 49 -12.74 -21.62 12.68
N GLN A 50 -13.42 -22.10 11.67
CA GLN A 50 -13.15 -21.65 10.28
C GLN A 50 -13.85 -20.33 9.95
N ILE A 51 -13.03 -19.27 9.71
CA ILE A 51 -13.51 -18.00 9.21
C ILE A 51 -13.54 -18.07 7.67
N VAL A 52 -14.74 -18.08 7.10
CA VAL A 52 -14.94 -17.99 5.66
C VAL A 52 -15.06 -16.52 5.26
N SER A 53 -14.28 -16.08 4.32
CA SER A 53 -14.34 -14.71 3.83
C SER A 53 -14.71 -14.65 2.35
N ARG A 54 -15.57 -13.72 2.01
CA ARG A 54 -15.93 -13.43 0.61
C ARG A 54 -15.27 -12.16 0.11
N GLN A 55 -14.97 -12.11 -1.17
CA GLN A 55 -14.40 -10.93 -1.80
C GLN A 55 -15.49 -9.90 -2.08
N LEU A 56 -15.25 -8.63 -1.75
CA LEU A 56 -16.01 -7.47 -2.20
C LEU A 56 -15.51 -7.02 -3.58
N PHE A 57 -16.33 -6.33 -4.34
CA PHE A 57 -16.00 -5.83 -5.68
C PHE A 57 -15.45 -6.94 -6.59
N LYS A 58 -16.33 -7.93 -6.87
CA LYS A 58 -15.98 -9.11 -7.66
C LYS A 58 -15.61 -8.77 -9.12
N ASP A 59 -16.23 -7.74 -9.68
CA ASP A 59 -15.90 -7.28 -11.03
C ASP A 59 -14.48 -6.71 -11.06
N LYS A 60 -13.64 -7.32 -11.89
CA LYS A 60 -12.24 -6.88 -12.08
C LYS A 60 -12.13 -5.49 -12.67
N ASN A 61 -13.15 -5.02 -13.40
CA ASN A 61 -13.22 -3.70 -14.00
C ASN A 61 -13.77 -2.63 -13.03
N ASN A 62 -14.17 -3.03 -11.82
CA ASN A 62 -14.60 -2.07 -10.81
C ASN A 62 -13.46 -1.10 -10.46
N LEU A 63 -13.79 0.18 -10.31
CA LEU A 63 -12.83 1.25 -10.06
C LEU A 63 -11.98 1.02 -8.79
N VAL A 64 -12.53 0.37 -7.76
CA VAL A 64 -11.80 0.00 -6.54
C VAL A 64 -10.68 -1.02 -6.84
N ASN A 65 -10.97 -2.00 -7.70
CA ASN A 65 -9.96 -2.98 -8.13
C ASN A 65 -8.90 -2.34 -9.02
N GLN A 66 -9.30 -1.44 -9.92
CA GLN A 66 -8.37 -0.69 -10.77
C GLN A 66 -7.41 0.17 -9.93
N TYR A 67 -7.92 0.90 -8.92
CA TYR A 67 -7.09 1.66 -7.99
C TYR A 67 -6.05 0.78 -7.30
N GLN A 68 -6.48 -0.36 -6.77
CA GLN A 68 -5.56 -1.27 -6.07
C GLN A 68 -4.51 -1.86 -7.01
N ASN A 69 -4.88 -2.18 -8.25
CA ASN A 69 -3.94 -2.69 -9.25
C ASN A 69 -2.90 -1.61 -9.60
N LYS A 70 -3.34 -0.37 -9.79
CA LYS A 70 -2.46 0.77 -10.03
C LYS A 70 -1.52 1.04 -8.83
N ALA A 71 -2.03 0.97 -7.60
CA ALA A 71 -1.22 1.11 -6.39
C ALA A 71 -0.18 -0.03 -6.24
N ASN A 72 -0.53 -1.25 -6.65
CA ASN A 72 0.40 -2.38 -6.71
C ASN A 72 1.47 -2.20 -7.80
N GLU A 73 1.09 -1.68 -8.98
CA GLU A 73 2.01 -1.35 -10.06
C GLU A 73 3.04 -0.32 -9.62
N MET A 74 2.58 0.77 -9.00
CA MET A 74 3.44 1.80 -8.41
C MET A 74 4.42 1.21 -7.38
N TYR A 75 3.94 0.38 -6.46
CA TYR A 75 4.78 -0.28 -5.47
C TYR A 75 5.83 -1.19 -6.11
N THR A 76 5.42 -1.97 -7.11
CA THR A 76 6.33 -2.86 -7.85
C THR A 76 7.41 -2.04 -8.59
N TYR A 77 7.01 -0.93 -9.21
CA TYR A 77 7.96 -0.02 -9.84
C TYR A 77 8.95 0.56 -8.83
N HIS A 78 8.46 1.05 -7.68
CA HIS A 78 9.29 1.55 -6.58
C HIS A 78 10.32 0.50 -6.13
N VAL A 79 9.87 -0.73 -5.85
CA VAL A 79 10.76 -1.82 -5.40
C VAL A 79 11.80 -2.20 -6.45
N ARG A 80 11.43 -2.23 -7.72
CA ARG A 80 12.35 -2.59 -8.82
C ARG A 80 13.36 -1.50 -9.15
N SER A 81 12.99 -0.23 -8.94
CA SER A 81 13.84 0.92 -9.26
C SER A 81 14.78 1.32 -8.12
N THR A 82 14.60 0.78 -6.93
CA THR A 82 15.32 1.18 -5.72
C THR A 82 15.88 -0.02 -4.97
N LEU A 83 16.89 0.20 -4.15
CA LEU A 83 17.51 -0.84 -3.30
C LEU A 83 17.04 -0.67 -1.84
N PRO A 84 16.90 -1.77 -1.07
CA PRO A 84 16.64 -1.69 0.37
C PRO A 84 17.73 -0.86 1.08
N PHE A 85 17.34 -0.10 2.09
CA PHE A 85 18.27 0.72 2.86
C PHE A 85 17.93 0.68 4.36
N GLY A 86 18.82 0.10 5.16
CA GLY A 86 18.60 -0.09 6.60
C GLY A 86 17.53 -1.14 6.91
N ASP A 87 17.07 -1.12 8.16
CA ASP A 87 16.08 -2.07 8.71
C ASP A 87 14.64 -1.54 8.59
N ASP A 88 14.46 -0.32 8.12
CA ASP A 88 13.14 0.29 7.89
C ASP A 88 12.65 0.05 6.45
N ALA A 89 11.42 0.45 6.17
CA ALA A 89 10.83 0.34 4.84
C ALA A 89 11.42 1.34 3.82
N SER A 90 12.51 2.01 4.14
CA SER A 90 13.16 2.97 3.28
C SER A 90 13.96 2.29 2.18
N ARG A 91 14.08 2.96 1.07
CA ARG A 91 14.80 2.49 -0.10
C ARG A 91 15.66 3.60 -0.70
N VAL A 92 16.76 3.22 -1.30
CA VAL A 92 17.73 4.17 -1.87
C VAL A 92 17.73 4.09 -3.39
N LEU A 93 17.85 5.24 -4.02
CA LEU A 93 17.95 5.41 -5.46
C LEU A 93 19.23 6.14 -5.84
N PRO A 94 20.02 5.64 -6.81
CA PRO A 94 21.15 6.39 -7.38
C PRO A 94 20.69 7.70 -8.03
N ASN A 95 21.47 8.77 -7.88
CA ASN A 95 21.14 10.09 -8.45
C ASN A 95 20.98 10.07 -9.97
N THR A 96 21.65 9.17 -10.68
CA THR A 96 21.52 9.03 -12.13
C THR A 96 20.11 8.68 -12.59
N SER A 97 19.32 7.99 -11.76
CA SER A 97 17.94 7.58 -12.06
C SER A 97 16.88 8.49 -11.44
N TYR A 98 17.31 9.54 -10.74
CA TYR A 98 16.43 10.38 -9.91
C TYR A 98 15.26 10.98 -10.71
N PHE A 99 15.55 11.69 -11.81
CA PHE A 99 14.52 12.40 -12.56
C PHE A 99 13.51 11.45 -13.21
N THR A 100 13.96 10.39 -13.85
CA THR A 100 13.07 9.40 -14.47
C THR A 100 12.18 8.70 -13.45
N TYR A 101 12.77 8.34 -12.30
CA TYR A 101 12.04 7.68 -11.23
C TYR A 101 11.02 8.63 -10.59
N THR A 102 11.40 9.84 -10.23
CA THR A 102 10.51 10.81 -9.58
C THR A 102 9.35 11.22 -10.48
N GLN A 103 9.62 11.45 -11.76
CA GLN A 103 8.56 11.74 -12.74
C GLN A 103 7.54 10.60 -12.79
N LYS A 104 8.00 9.35 -12.91
CA LYS A 104 7.10 8.19 -12.97
C LYS A 104 6.30 8.00 -11.68
N MET A 105 6.91 8.26 -10.51
CA MET A 105 6.21 8.20 -9.23
C MET A 105 5.14 9.29 -9.12
N GLN A 106 5.42 10.51 -9.59
CA GLN A 106 4.45 11.60 -9.63
C GLN A 106 3.27 11.28 -10.56
N ASP A 107 3.52 10.67 -11.72
CA ASP A 107 2.47 10.21 -12.64
C ASP A 107 1.54 9.21 -11.93
N PHE A 108 2.10 8.19 -11.26
CA PHE A 108 1.31 7.23 -10.48
C PHE A 108 0.47 7.91 -9.39
N ILE A 109 1.06 8.83 -8.63
CA ILE A 109 0.37 9.54 -7.55
C ILE A 109 -0.79 10.37 -8.10
N SER A 110 -0.57 11.06 -9.23
CA SER A 110 -1.58 11.86 -9.89
C SER A 110 -2.75 11.01 -10.40
N GLU A 111 -2.47 9.89 -11.06
CA GLU A 111 -3.49 8.94 -11.50
C GLU A 111 -4.28 8.37 -10.31
N LEU A 112 -3.60 7.96 -9.24
CA LEU A 112 -4.23 7.43 -8.03
C LEU A 112 -5.10 8.47 -7.32
N ALA A 113 -4.69 9.74 -7.30
CA ALA A 113 -5.48 10.84 -6.74
C ALA A 113 -6.79 11.05 -7.52
N ILE A 114 -6.74 11.02 -8.85
CA ILE A 114 -7.93 11.10 -9.71
C ILE A 114 -8.87 9.93 -9.45
N MET A 115 -8.33 8.70 -9.41
CA MET A 115 -9.13 7.51 -9.14
C MET A 115 -9.73 7.52 -7.74
N ARG A 116 -8.97 7.96 -6.73
CA ARG A 116 -9.46 8.14 -5.35
C ARG A 116 -10.66 9.08 -5.29
N ASN A 117 -10.54 10.24 -5.91
CA ASN A 117 -11.63 11.23 -5.91
C ASN A 117 -12.89 10.66 -6.58
N ARG A 118 -12.77 9.95 -7.68
CA ARG A 118 -13.90 9.28 -8.34
C ARG A 118 -14.50 8.18 -7.45
N ILE A 119 -13.69 7.35 -6.79
CA ILE A 119 -14.19 6.33 -5.87
C ILE A 119 -15.00 6.98 -4.74
N LEU A 120 -14.49 8.04 -4.12
CA LEU A 120 -15.18 8.70 -3.02
C LEU A 120 -16.47 9.39 -3.48
N THR A 121 -16.47 10.03 -4.64
CA THR A 121 -17.67 10.64 -5.22
C THR A 121 -18.74 9.60 -5.56
N ASP A 122 -18.34 8.49 -6.16
CA ASP A 122 -19.26 7.46 -6.66
C ASP A 122 -19.46 6.31 -5.66
N TRP A 123 -19.00 6.43 -4.39
CA TRP A 123 -18.93 5.33 -3.43
C TRP A 123 -20.24 4.58 -3.26
N SER A 124 -21.34 5.29 -3.02
CA SER A 124 -22.66 4.69 -2.83
C SER A 124 -23.11 3.90 -4.05
N LYS A 125 -22.84 4.42 -5.26
CA LYS A 125 -23.15 3.74 -6.51
C LYS A 125 -22.31 2.49 -6.69
N LEU A 126 -20.98 2.57 -6.46
CA LEU A 126 -20.07 1.43 -6.57
C LEU A 126 -20.45 0.27 -5.65
N VAL A 127 -20.88 0.60 -4.43
CA VAL A 127 -21.40 -0.37 -3.45
C VAL A 127 -22.70 -0.99 -3.94
N GLN A 128 -23.67 -0.17 -4.39
CA GLN A 128 -24.96 -0.67 -4.85
C GLN A 128 -24.83 -1.55 -6.09
N ASP A 129 -23.96 -1.19 -7.02
CA ASP A 129 -23.71 -1.97 -8.25
C ASP A 129 -23.12 -3.36 -7.88
N ASP A 130 -22.17 -3.44 -6.93
CA ASP A 130 -21.62 -4.71 -6.48
C ASP A 130 -22.66 -5.55 -5.70
N ILE A 131 -23.51 -4.94 -4.88
CA ILE A 131 -24.62 -5.62 -4.20
C ILE A 131 -25.59 -6.23 -5.21
N ASN A 132 -25.99 -5.47 -6.22
CA ASN A 132 -26.90 -5.93 -7.26
C ASN A 132 -26.32 -7.12 -8.04
N LEU A 133 -25.05 -7.01 -8.44
CA LEU A 133 -24.33 -8.09 -9.11
C LEU A 133 -24.28 -9.37 -8.28
N ARG A 134 -24.00 -9.23 -6.98
CA ARG A 134 -23.92 -10.39 -6.06
C ARG A 134 -25.27 -11.03 -5.81
N ASN A 135 -26.27 -10.22 -5.57
CA ASN A 135 -27.61 -10.73 -5.33
C ASN A 135 -28.18 -11.44 -6.59
N ALA A 136 -27.84 -10.94 -7.78
CA ALA A 136 -28.15 -11.64 -9.02
C ALA A 136 -27.41 -12.99 -9.13
N ASP A 137 -26.12 -13.04 -8.79
CA ASP A 137 -25.34 -14.30 -8.75
C ASP A 137 -25.92 -15.31 -7.75
N LEU A 138 -26.33 -14.83 -6.55
CA LEU A 138 -26.95 -15.69 -5.53
C LEU A 138 -28.32 -16.23 -5.98
N ALA A 139 -29.13 -15.38 -6.57
CA ALA A 139 -30.42 -15.79 -7.13
C ALA A 139 -30.27 -16.84 -8.23
N ALA A 140 -29.29 -16.67 -9.13
CA ALA A 140 -28.98 -17.65 -10.18
C ALA A 140 -28.55 -19.01 -9.62
N GLN A 141 -28.00 -19.04 -8.39
CA GLN A 141 -27.63 -20.28 -7.67
C GLN A 141 -28.75 -20.81 -6.77
N GLY A 142 -29.95 -20.23 -6.80
CA GLY A 142 -31.06 -20.59 -5.90
C GLY A 142 -30.81 -20.27 -4.43
N LYS A 143 -29.88 -19.35 -4.13
CA LYS A 143 -29.53 -18.93 -2.77
C LYS A 143 -30.24 -17.62 -2.38
N PRO A 144 -30.48 -17.38 -1.08
CA PRO A 144 -31.05 -16.13 -0.62
C PRO A 144 -30.12 -14.94 -0.94
N GLN A 145 -30.72 -13.81 -1.30
CA GLN A 145 -30.01 -12.56 -1.57
C GLN A 145 -29.57 -11.93 -0.24
N SER A 146 -28.33 -12.17 0.18
CA SER A 146 -27.80 -11.77 1.49
C SER A 146 -26.79 -10.61 1.44
N ALA A 147 -26.43 -10.09 0.24
CA ALA A 147 -25.51 -8.97 0.12
C ALA A 147 -26.20 -7.66 0.53
N GLN A 148 -25.57 -6.89 1.41
CA GLN A 148 -26.13 -5.65 1.95
C GLN A 148 -25.04 -4.59 2.18
N THR A 149 -25.45 -3.32 2.31
CA THR A 149 -24.53 -2.18 2.45
C THR A 149 -23.61 -2.29 3.67
N SER A 150 -24.08 -2.90 4.76
CA SER A 150 -23.25 -3.11 5.97
C SER A 150 -22.04 -4.04 5.77
N ASP A 151 -21.99 -4.79 4.67
CA ASP A 151 -20.83 -5.60 4.30
C ASP A 151 -19.64 -4.75 3.86
N TYR A 152 -19.89 -3.51 3.44
CA TYR A 152 -18.91 -2.61 2.85
C TYR A 152 -18.40 -1.58 3.86
N PRO A 153 -17.16 -1.08 3.68
CA PRO A 153 -16.67 0.03 4.47
C PRO A 153 -17.55 1.28 4.28
N THR A 154 -17.65 2.09 5.32
CA THR A 154 -18.29 3.41 5.20
C THR A 154 -17.43 4.35 4.34
N LEU A 155 -18.02 5.42 3.81
CA LEU A 155 -17.28 6.44 3.06
C LEU A 155 -16.10 6.99 3.88
N ALA A 156 -16.31 7.32 5.15
CA ALA A 156 -15.26 7.81 6.05
C ALA A 156 -14.11 6.79 6.23
N GLN A 157 -14.42 5.50 6.31
CA GLN A 157 -13.40 4.45 6.34
C GLN A 157 -12.61 4.41 5.03
N MET A 158 -13.28 4.58 3.88
CA MET A 158 -12.61 4.62 2.58
C MET A 158 -11.72 5.83 2.42
N GLU A 159 -12.14 7.01 2.87
CA GLU A 159 -11.30 8.22 2.87
C GLU A 159 -9.97 8.00 3.62
N ASN A 160 -10.04 7.33 4.76
CA ASN A 160 -8.88 7.06 5.61
C ASN A 160 -7.99 5.93 5.07
N THR A 161 -8.52 5.02 4.27
CA THR A 161 -7.76 3.86 3.76
C THR A 161 -7.20 4.06 2.35
N LEU A 162 -7.81 4.94 1.55
CA LEU A 162 -7.34 5.26 0.21
C LEU A 162 -6.30 6.39 0.26
N TYR A 163 -5.07 6.06 0.62
CA TYR A 163 -3.97 7.01 0.62
C TYR A 163 -2.71 6.44 -0.03
N VAL A 164 -1.90 7.33 -0.56
CA VAL A 164 -0.52 7.09 -0.97
C VAL A 164 0.32 8.23 -0.42
N SER A 165 1.40 7.89 0.24
CA SER A 165 2.39 8.83 0.74
C SER A 165 3.77 8.40 0.24
N TRP A 166 4.38 9.23 -0.56
CA TRP A 166 5.72 9.03 -1.09
C TRP A 166 6.52 10.33 -0.94
N PHE A 167 7.68 10.24 -0.34
CA PHE A 167 8.52 11.41 -0.10
C PHE A 167 9.99 11.03 -0.04
N PRO A 168 10.87 11.94 -0.50
CA PRO A 168 12.30 11.81 -0.32
C PRO A 168 12.67 12.07 1.14
N GLU A 169 13.64 11.31 1.63
CA GLU A 169 14.28 11.53 2.91
C GLU A 169 15.78 11.73 2.67
N PRO A 170 16.42 12.71 3.33
CA PRO A 170 17.86 12.84 3.22
C PRO A 170 18.54 11.61 3.82
N ILE A 171 19.62 11.16 3.20
CA ILE A 171 20.52 10.20 3.82
C ILE A 171 21.32 11.00 4.86
N SER A 172 21.21 10.60 6.13
CA SER A 172 21.95 11.25 7.21
C SER A 172 23.45 11.23 6.92
N THR A 173 24.08 12.38 7.03
CA THR A 173 25.51 12.55 6.86
C THR A 173 26.19 12.63 8.23
N VAL A 174 27.51 12.53 8.24
CA VAL A 174 28.32 12.70 9.46
C VAL A 174 28.04 14.03 10.18
N ASN A 175 27.62 15.05 9.43
CA ASN A 175 27.28 16.36 9.95
C ASN A 175 25.82 16.47 10.46
N ASP A 176 25.02 15.41 10.36
CA ASP A 176 23.71 15.39 10.99
C ASP A 176 23.88 15.37 12.51
N PHE A 177 23.22 16.29 13.22
CA PHE A 177 23.32 16.42 14.69
C PHE A 177 23.06 15.08 15.44
N ARG A 178 22.34 14.16 14.83
CA ARG A 178 22.08 12.81 15.39
C ARG A 178 23.32 11.92 15.37
N PHE A 179 24.36 12.30 14.64
CA PHE A 179 25.63 11.61 14.55
C PHE A 179 26.81 12.46 15.02
N SER A 180 26.58 13.68 15.56
CA SER A 180 27.63 14.42 16.24
C SER A 180 27.85 13.80 17.63
N LEU A 181 28.42 12.62 17.61
CA LEU A 181 29.07 12.06 18.79
C LEU A 181 30.33 12.89 19.03
N GLU A 182 30.52 13.36 20.27
CA GLU A 182 31.77 13.99 20.65
C GLU A 182 32.93 13.05 20.29
N PRO A 183 34.07 13.58 19.81
CA PRO A 183 35.22 12.77 19.42
C PRO A 183 35.65 11.74 20.47
N GLU A 184 35.42 12.04 21.73
CA GLU A 184 35.72 11.20 22.91
C GLU A 184 34.86 9.91 22.97
N MET A 185 33.68 9.85 22.30
CA MET A 185 32.85 8.66 22.24
C MET A 185 33.25 7.72 21.09
N LEU A 186 34.19 8.10 20.25
CA LEU A 186 34.66 7.29 19.11
C LEU A 186 35.95 6.51 19.45
N GLU A 187 36.49 6.62 20.68
CA GLU A 187 37.70 5.92 21.14
C GLU A 187 37.41 4.67 22.00
N ILE A 188 36.19 4.07 21.94
CA ILE A 188 35.89 2.81 22.61
C ILE A 188 35.97 1.65 21.64
#